data_064302d5af3bcdac63bbf86b240e83f7
#
_entry.id   064302d5af3bcdac63bbf86b240e83f7
#
_cell.length_a   1.000
_cell.length_b   1.000
_cell.length_c   1.000
_cell.angle_alpha   90.00
_cell.angle_beta   90.00
_cell.angle_gamma   90.00
#
_symmetry.space_group_name_H-M   'P 1'
#
loop_
_entity.id
_entity.type
_entity.pdbx_description
1 polymer ?
#
loop_
_entity_poly.entity_id
_entity_poly.type
_entity_poly.pdbx_seq_one_letter_code
_entity_poly.pdbx_strand_id
1 'polypeptide(L)'
;MITHIKGLLIEKSPTEVVIETNGVGYSINISLNTFSKLGDDDNIKLFTHQIIKEDSHLLYGFYDKSERFLFVKLISVSGVGASTARTMLSSLSPSEIISAISKGEVGVIQSIKGIGSKTAQRLILELKDKLNLIQNEDSNDSIHSNSVKEAISALEVLGYSNKQTSKVVNQIFNQNLGIDVESLIKRALNKL
;
A
#
# COMPACT_ATOMS: atom_id res chain seq x y z
N MET A 1 6.23 -5.60 -13.76
CA MET A 1 6.31 -4.52 -12.74
C MET A 1 7.50 -4.78 -11.84
N ILE A 2 8.33 -3.78 -11.55
CA ILE A 2 9.47 -3.87 -10.62
C ILE A 2 8.93 -3.67 -9.20
N THR A 3 9.01 -4.69 -8.34
CA THR A 3 8.40 -4.70 -7.00
C THR A 3 9.35 -4.26 -5.88
N HIS A 4 10.63 -4.42 -6.09
CA HIS A 4 11.69 -3.95 -5.21
C HIS A 4 13.01 -3.90 -5.96
N ILE A 5 13.93 -3.08 -5.47
CA ILE A 5 15.33 -3.02 -5.92
C ILE A 5 16.19 -3.15 -4.67
N LYS A 6 17.21 -4.01 -4.75
CA LYS A 6 18.25 -4.17 -3.74
C LYS A 6 19.61 -4.04 -4.40
N GLY A 7 20.46 -3.18 -3.87
CA GLY A 7 21.77 -2.93 -4.43
C GLY A 7 22.54 -1.86 -3.68
N LEU A 8 23.62 -1.39 -4.32
CA LEU A 8 24.50 -0.36 -3.79
C LEU A 8 23.86 1.03 -3.97
N LEU A 9 23.80 1.81 -2.93
CA LEU A 9 23.34 3.21 -2.95
C LEU A 9 24.47 4.10 -3.52
N ILE A 10 24.29 4.54 -4.77
CA ILE A 10 25.32 5.35 -5.47
C ILE A 10 25.09 6.84 -5.23
N GLU A 11 23.83 7.27 -5.28
CA GLU A 11 23.46 8.67 -5.05
C GLU A 11 22.28 8.75 -4.08
N LYS A 12 22.32 9.74 -3.19
CA LYS A 12 21.29 9.99 -2.19
C LYS A 12 20.95 11.46 -2.12
N SER A 13 19.70 11.78 -2.44
CA SER A 13 19.13 13.12 -2.25
C SER A 13 17.79 13.01 -1.52
N PRO A 14 17.24 14.12 -0.96
CA PRO A 14 15.98 14.09 -0.25
C PRO A 14 14.77 13.61 -1.06
N THR A 15 14.85 13.64 -2.38
CA THR A 15 13.73 13.33 -3.27
C THR A 15 13.99 12.20 -4.25
N GLU A 16 15.25 11.75 -4.33
CA GLU A 16 15.69 10.74 -5.30
C GLU A 16 16.92 10.00 -4.80
N VAL A 17 17.02 8.73 -5.13
CA VAL A 17 18.21 7.91 -4.93
C VAL A 17 18.52 7.14 -6.21
N VAL A 18 19.82 6.82 -6.39
CA VAL A 18 20.27 5.88 -7.42
C VAL A 18 20.78 4.62 -6.74
N ILE A 19 20.18 3.49 -7.09
CA ILE A 19 20.62 2.17 -6.62
C ILE A 19 21.18 1.40 -7.79
N GLU A 20 22.43 0.96 -7.66
CA GLU A 20 23.07 0.10 -8.65
C GLU A 20 22.87 -1.37 -8.30
N THR A 21 22.45 -2.14 -9.31
CA THR A 21 22.31 -3.59 -9.23
C THR A 21 22.96 -4.22 -10.47
N ASN A 22 24.04 -4.99 -10.27
CA ASN A 22 24.77 -5.67 -11.36
C ASN A 22 25.18 -4.72 -12.51
N GLY A 23 25.66 -3.53 -12.18
CA GLY A 23 26.12 -2.54 -13.16
C GLY A 23 25.02 -1.71 -13.82
N VAL A 24 23.77 -1.86 -13.37
CA VAL A 24 22.64 -1.03 -13.84
C VAL A 24 22.19 -0.11 -12.71
N GLY A 25 22.25 1.21 -12.93
CA GLY A 25 21.76 2.22 -12.00
C GLY A 25 20.27 2.51 -12.21
N TYR A 26 19.49 2.42 -11.16
CA TYR A 26 18.07 2.75 -11.13
C TYR A 26 17.84 4.06 -10.39
N SER A 27 17.37 5.09 -11.09
CA SER A 27 16.88 6.33 -10.48
C SER A 27 15.49 6.09 -9.88
N ILE A 28 15.33 6.39 -8.60
CA ILE A 28 14.13 6.07 -7.82
C ILE A 28 13.69 7.32 -7.06
N ASN A 29 12.48 7.78 -7.35
CA ASN A 29 11.85 8.87 -6.61
C ASN A 29 11.43 8.40 -5.22
N ILE A 30 11.78 9.14 -4.17
CA ILE A 30 11.44 8.81 -2.79
C ILE A 30 10.72 9.96 -2.09
N SER A 31 10.04 9.65 -0.99
CA SER A 31 9.50 10.63 -0.04
C SER A 31 10.55 11.04 0.98
N LEU A 32 10.34 12.15 1.68
CA LEU A 32 11.16 12.53 2.84
C LEU A 32 11.06 11.50 3.97
N ASN A 33 9.91 10.84 4.13
CA ASN A 33 9.74 9.77 5.11
C ASN A 33 10.64 8.56 4.79
N THR A 34 10.72 8.14 3.52
CA THR A 34 11.68 7.11 3.10
C THR A 34 13.11 7.61 3.26
N PHE A 35 13.43 8.85 2.84
CA PHE A 35 14.77 9.42 2.96
C PHE A 35 15.29 9.42 4.40
N SER A 36 14.44 9.79 5.37
CA SER A 36 14.82 9.84 6.79
C SER A 36 15.11 8.45 7.39
N LYS A 37 14.58 7.39 6.79
CA LYS A 37 14.81 5.99 7.21
C LYS A 37 16.02 5.35 6.53
N LEU A 38 16.51 5.95 5.45
CA LEU A 38 17.75 5.51 4.81
C LEU A 38 18.93 5.90 5.69
N GLY A 39 19.56 4.92 6.32
CA GLY A 39 20.81 5.10 7.05
C GLY A 39 22.00 5.40 6.14
N ASP A 40 23.18 5.17 6.66
CA ASP A 40 24.47 5.32 5.92
C ASP A 40 24.95 3.99 5.33
N ASP A 41 24.07 2.99 5.27
CA ASP A 41 24.38 1.70 4.67
C ASP A 41 24.53 1.82 3.16
N ASP A 42 25.61 1.26 2.62
CA ASP A 42 25.88 1.24 1.19
C ASP A 42 24.93 0.29 0.45
N ASN A 43 24.45 -0.78 1.10
CA ASN A 43 23.51 -1.74 0.52
C ASN A 43 22.11 -1.55 1.09
N ILE A 44 21.22 -1.10 0.24
CA ILE A 44 19.83 -0.85 0.63
C ILE A 44 18.84 -1.66 -0.21
N LYS A 45 17.64 -1.83 0.34
CA LYS A 45 16.49 -2.40 -0.36
C LYS A 45 15.33 -1.42 -0.27
N LEU A 46 14.78 -1.03 -1.42
CA LEU A 46 13.54 -0.26 -1.49
C LEU A 46 12.44 -1.09 -2.16
N PHE A 47 11.25 -1.04 -1.58
CA PHE A 47 10.05 -1.51 -2.27
C PHE A 47 9.66 -0.47 -3.32
N THR A 48 9.29 -0.90 -4.52
CA THR A 48 9.06 0.01 -5.62
C THR A 48 7.63 -0.09 -6.17
N HIS A 49 7.18 1.02 -6.75
CA HIS A 49 6.02 1.10 -7.62
C HIS A 49 6.45 1.75 -8.92
N GLN A 50 6.20 1.06 -10.04
CA GLN A 50 6.56 1.53 -11.36
C GLN A 50 5.35 2.16 -12.04
N ILE A 51 5.54 3.37 -12.57
CA ILE A 51 4.55 4.06 -13.41
C ILE A 51 5.13 4.17 -14.81
N ILE A 52 4.40 3.63 -15.78
CA ILE A 52 4.76 3.65 -17.20
C ILE A 52 3.81 4.59 -17.91
N LYS A 53 4.36 5.54 -18.66
CA LYS A 53 3.65 6.42 -19.58
C LYS A 53 4.28 6.28 -20.95
N GLU A 54 3.66 6.88 -21.96
CA GLU A 54 4.18 6.86 -23.34
C GLU A 54 5.60 7.44 -23.46
N ASP A 55 5.89 8.46 -22.67
CA ASP A 55 7.13 9.25 -22.68
C ASP A 55 8.07 9.00 -21.49
N SER A 56 7.66 8.21 -20.51
CA SER A 56 8.45 8.05 -19.28
C SER A 56 8.19 6.75 -18.52
N HIS A 57 9.25 6.23 -17.93
CA HIS A 57 9.19 5.12 -16.97
C HIS A 57 9.71 5.63 -15.63
N LEU A 58 8.83 5.77 -14.65
CA LEU A 58 9.18 6.31 -13.34
C LEU A 58 9.11 5.23 -12.27
N LEU A 59 10.13 5.18 -11.41
CA LEU A 59 10.15 4.36 -10.21
C LEU A 59 9.94 5.23 -8.99
N TYR A 60 9.04 4.81 -8.13
CA TYR A 60 8.83 5.35 -6.79
C TYR A 60 9.27 4.31 -5.78
N GLY A 61 10.12 4.70 -4.82
CA GLY A 61 10.71 3.82 -3.82
C GLY A 61 10.25 4.16 -2.41
N PHE A 62 10.12 3.11 -1.61
CA PHE A 62 9.62 3.17 -0.23
C PHE A 62 10.46 2.28 0.65
N TYR A 63 10.79 2.76 1.85
CA TYR A 63 11.50 1.95 2.83
C TYR A 63 10.64 0.80 3.34
N ASP A 64 9.34 1.07 3.60
CA ASP A 64 8.39 0.11 4.11
C ASP A 64 7.33 -0.29 3.07
N LYS A 65 6.84 -1.52 3.18
CA LYS A 65 5.70 -2.00 2.37
C LYS A 65 4.41 -1.22 2.66
N SER A 66 4.20 -0.79 3.90
CA SER A 66 3.04 0.00 4.32
C SER A 66 2.99 1.36 3.64
N GLU A 67 4.15 2.04 3.52
CA GLU A 67 4.26 3.31 2.79
C GLU A 67 3.95 3.12 1.31
N ARG A 68 4.52 2.08 0.67
CA ARG A 68 4.20 1.73 -0.73
C ARG A 68 2.72 1.44 -0.92
N PHE A 69 2.11 0.69 -0.01
CA PHE A 69 0.69 0.37 -0.05
C PHE A 69 -0.15 1.65 0.00
N LEU A 70 0.13 2.54 0.93
CA LEU A 70 -0.56 3.83 1.05
C LEU A 70 -0.39 4.67 -0.22
N PHE A 71 0.82 4.74 -0.77
CA PHE A 71 1.06 5.43 -2.05
C PHE A 71 0.15 4.91 -3.16
N VAL A 72 0.05 3.59 -3.33
CA VAL A 72 -0.80 2.97 -4.36
C VAL A 72 -2.27 3.30 -4.13
N LYS A 73 -2.73 3.33 -2.87
CA LYS A 73 -4.11 3.73 -2.53
C LYS A 73 -4.35 5.21 -2.83
N LEU A 74 -3.40 6.09 -2.52
CA LEU A 74 -3.50 7.52 -2.81
C LEU A 74 -3.62 7.79 -4.30
N ILE A 75 -2.77 7.19 -5.14
CA ILE A 75 -2.81 7.40 -6.59
C ILE A 75 -4.02 6.75 -7.28
N SER A 76 -4.74 5.86 -6.60
CA SER A 76 -5.99 5.30 -7.13
C SER A 76 -7.16 6.28 -7.06
N VAL A 77 -7.02 7.37 -6.29
CA VAL A 77 -8.05 8.40 -6.16
C VAL A 77 -7.92 9.42 -7.29
N SER A 78 -9.00 9.65 -8.01
CA SER A 78 -9.02 10.63 -9.11
C SER A 78 -8.65 12.04 -8.60
N GLY A 79 -7.68 12.65 -9.28
CA GLY A 79 -7.12 13.96 -8.91
C GLY A 79 -5.88 13.88 -8.02
N VAL A 80 -5.39 12.69 -7.67
CA VAL A 80 -4.13 12.48 -6.94
C VAL A 80 -3.13 11.79 -7.85
N GLY A 81 -2.18 12.55 -8.36
CA GLY A 81 -1.06 12.01 -9.14
C GLY A 81 0.07 11.50 -8.24
N ALA A 82 1.00 10.76 -8.84
CA ALA A 82 2.15 10.20 -8.12
C ALA A 82 3.02 11.26 -7.41
N SER A 83 3.23 12.42 -8.05
CA SER A 83 3.95 13.54 -7.44
C SER A 83 3.21 14.09 -6.21
N THR A 84 1.89 14.23 -6.29
CA THR A 84 1.05 14.67 -5.16
C THR A 84 1.10 13.65 -4.02
N ALA A 85 0.94 12.36 -4.33
CA ALA A 85 1.04 11.30 -3.33
C ALA A 85 2.41 11.27 -2.64
N ARG A 86 3.51 11.46 -3.39
CA ARG A 86 4.87 11.60 -2.83
C ARG A 86 4.98 12.83 -1.91
N THR A 87 4.37 13.96 -2.29
CA THR A 87 4.34 15.17 -1.45
C THR A 87 3.56 14.91 -0.16
N MET A 88 2.44 14.19 -0.22
CA MET A 88 1.69 13.80 0.97
C MET A 88 2.56 12.98 1.94
N LEU A 89 3.22 11.93 1.43
CA LEU A 89 4.11 11.05 2.20
C LEU A 89 5.39 11.74 2.68
N SER A 90 5.73 12.89 2.10
CA SER A 90 6.83 13.74 2.56
C SER A 90 6.39 14.74 3.63
N SER A 91 5.12 15.13 3.63
CA SER A 91 4.56 16.13 4.56
C SER A 91 4.05 15.51 5.86
N LEU A 92 3.52 14.29 5.78
CA LEU A 92 2.95 13.54 6.90
C LEU A 92 3.45 12.09 6.86
N SER A 93 3.60 11.48 8.01
CA SER A 93 3.87 10.04 8.10
C SER A 93 2.68 9.21 7.59
N PRO A 94 2.89 7.96 7.15
CA PRO A 94 1.80 7.07 6.74
C PRO A 94 0.71 6.94 7.81
N SER A 95 1.06 6.86 9.08
CA SER A 95 0.12 6.75 10.20
C SER A 95 -0.73 8.01 10.38
N GLU A 96 -0.14 9.20 10.23
CA GLU A 96 -0.87 10.47 10.30
C GLU A 96 -1.86 10.61 9.14
N ILE A 97 -1.47 10.24 7.91
CA ILE A 97 -2.37 10.27 6.74
C ILE A 97 -3.55 9.31 6.96
N ILE A 98 -3.28 8.07 7.40
CA ILE A 98 -4.32 7.07 7.66
C ILE A 98 -5.27 7.56 8.77
N SER A 99 -4.73 8.13 9.86
CA SER A 99 -5.52 8.70 10.95
C SER A 99 -6.42 9.84 10.47
N ALA A 100 -5.87 10.80 9.72
CA ALA A 100 -6.61 11.95 9.18
C ALA A 100 -7.76 11.50 8.26
N ILE A 101 -7.52 10.50 7.40
CA ILE A 101 -8.55 9.94 6.53
C ILE A 101 -9.63 9.22 7.34
N SER A 102 -9.26 8.38 8.32
CA SER A 102 -10.20 7.62 9.15
C SER A 102 -11.09 8.53 9.99
N LYS A 103 -10.52 9.62 10.53
CA LYS A 103 -11.26 10.64 11.30
C LYS A 103 -12.04 11.64 10.43
N GLY A 104 -11.79 11.68 9.12
CA GLY A 104 -12.43 12.61 8.22
C GLY A 104 -11.89 14.05 8.33
N GLU A 105 -10.63 14.21 8.71
CA GLU A 105 -9.98 15.52 8.93
C GLU A 105 -9.58 16.17 7.60
N VAL A 106 -10.58 16.73 6.89
CA VAL A 106 -10.39 17.39 5.58
C VAL A 106 -9.32 18.48 5.63
N GLY A 107 -9.29 19.28 6.70
CA GLY A 107 -8.33 20.37 6.86
C GLY A 107 -6.87 19.92 6.87
N VAL A 108 -6.58 18.79 7.52
CA VAL A 108 -5.22 18.21 7.57
C VAL A 108 -4.78 17.79 6.17
N ILE A 109 -5.63 17.08 5.43
CA ILE A 109 -5.32 16.64 4.07
C ILE A 109 -5.20 17.82 3.11
N GLN A 110 -6.06 18.83 3.25
CA GLN A 110 -6.05 20.04 2.41
C GLN A 110 -4.83 20.94 2.67
N SER A 111 -4.22 20.89 3.86
CA SER A 111 -3.01 21.68 4.16
C SER A 111 -1.79 21.24 3.33
N ILE A 112 -1.84 20.05 2.74
CA ILE A 112 -0.74 19.52 1.92
C ILE A 112 -0.74 20.23 0.55
N LYS A 113 0.43 20.71 0.15
CA LYS A 113 0.59 21.40 -1.13
C LYS A 113 0.13 20.53 -2.31
N GLY A 114 -0.74 21.10 -3.13
CA GLY A 114 -1.27 20.44 -4.33
C GLY A 114 -2.59 19.69 -4.12
N ILE A 115 -3.17 19.76 -2.91
CA ILE A 115 -4.48 19.17 -2.61
C ILE A 115 -5.51 20.25 -2.34
N GLY A 116 -6.50 20.32 -3.23
CA GLY A 116 -7.65 21.20 -3.04
C GLY A 116 -8.74 20.55 -2.17
N SER A 117 -9.69 21.36 -1.67
CA SER A 117 -10.79 20.91 -0.82
C SER A 117 -11.58 19.74 -1.43
N LYS A 118 -11.91 19.82 -2.73
CA LYS A 118 -12.63 18.75 -3.44
C LYS A 118 -11.85 17.43 -3.47
N THR A 119 -10.52 17.50 -3.71
CA THR A 119 -9.64 16.32 -3.73
C THR A 119 -9.49 15.73 -2.32
N ALA A 120 -9.35 16.57 -1.29
CA ALA A 120 -9.28 16.11 0.10
C ALA A 120 -10.56 15.37 0.53
N GLN A 121 -11.73 15.92 0.23
CA GLN A 121 -13.02 15.29 0.51
C GLN A 121 -13.17 13.95 -0.23
N ARG A 122 -12.78 13.90 -1.50
CA ARG A 122 -12.80 12.66 -2.30
C ARG A 122 -11.86 11.60 -1.73
N LEU A 123 -10.62 11.98 -1.37
CA LEU A 123 -9.66 11.09 -0.72
C LEU A 123 -10.26 10.43 0.52
N ILE A 124 -10.87 11.22 1.39
CA ILE A 124 -11.51 10.71 2.61
C ILE A 124 -12.65 9.76 2.26
N LEU A 125 -13.56 10.17 1.36
CA LEU A 125 -14.71 9.35 0.98
C LEU A 125 -14.31 8.00 0.37
N GLU A 126 -13.32 8.00 -0.55
CA GLU A 126 -12.92 6.78 -1.28
C GLU A 126 -12.00 5.86 -0.48
N LEU A 127 -11.21 6.40 0.47
CA LEU A 127 -10.20 5.62 1.18
C LEU A 127 -10.58 5.27 2.62
N LYS A 128 -11.55 5.95 3.25
CA LYS A 128 -11.93 5.71 4.64
C LYS A 128 -12.22 4.23 4.92
N ASP A 129 -13.08 3.62 4.12
CA ASP A 129 -13.46 2.22 4.31
C ASP A 129 -12.33 1.25 3.94
N LYS A 130 -11.54 1.60 2.91
CA LYS A 130 -10.43 0.77 2.42
C LYS A 130 -9.22 0.75 3.37
N LEU A 131 -9.00 1.81 4.13
CA LEU A 131 -7.88 1.93 5.07
C LEU A 131 -8.23 1.39 6.46
N ASN A 132 -9.49 1.44 6.88
CA ASN A 132 -9.93 0.83 8.13
C ASN A 132 -9.71 -0.68 8.18
N LEU A 133 -9.71 -1.35 7.03
CA LEU A 133 -9.39 -2.78 6.93
C LEU A 133 -7.94 -3.09 7.30
N ILE A 134 -7.02 -2.12 7.17
CA ILE A 134 -5.57 -2.30 7.40
C ILE A 134 -5.20 -2.08 8.87
N GLN A 135 -5.84 -1.14 9.56
CA GLN A 135 -5.58 -0.90 10.99
C GLN A 135 -5.91 -2.12 11.86
N ASN A 136 -6.76 -3.02 11.35
CA ASN A 136 -7.09 -4.27 12.02
C ASN A 136 -6.07 -5.40 11.76
N GLU A 137 -5.07 -5.20 10.89
CA GLU A 137 -4.02 -6.20 10.64
C GLU A 137 -2.87 -6.14 11.67
N ASP A 138 -2.64 -4.98 12.31
CA ASP A 138 -1.60 -4.79 13.34
C ASP A 138 -2.05 -5.18 14.76
N SER A 139 -3.32 -5.46 14.97
CA SER A 139 -3.80 -6.00 16.24
C SER A 139 -3.63 -7.53 16.25
N ASN A 140 -2.79 -7.99 17.17
CA ASN A 140 -2.52 -9.38 17.53
C ASN A 140 -3.79 -10.17 17.90
N ASP A 141 -4.66 -10.47 16.95
CA ASP A 141 -5.76 -11.39 17.16
C ASP A 141 -5.57 -12.66 16.33
N SER A 142 -5.20 -13.69 17.09
CA SER A 142 -5.23 -15.14 16.79
C SER A 142 -5.04 -15.59 15.33
N ILE A 143 -4.15 -16.55 15.14
CA ILE A 143 -3.84 -17.30 13.91
C ILE A 143 -5.12 -17.67 13.10
N HIS A 144 -6.25 -17.88 13.79
CA HIS A 144 -7.54 -18.22 13.18
C HIS A 144 -8.22 -17.08 12.40
N SER A 145 -8.06 -15.83 12.86
CA SER A 145 -8.60 -14.64 12.17
C SER A 145 -7.82 -14.31 10.89
N ASN A 146 -6.54 -14.63 10.84
CA ASN A 146 -5.69 -14.36 9.68
C ASN A 146 -6.03 -15.28 8.50
N SER A 147 -6.27 -16.59 8.73
CA SER A 147 -6.60 -17.53 7.65
C SER A 147 -7.90 -17.18 6.92
N VAL A 148 -8.92 -16.75 7.64
CA VAL A 148 -10.20 -16.30 7.07
C VAL A 148 -10.01 -15.02 6.23
N LYS A 149 -9.30 -14.03 6.75
CA LYS A 149 -9.03 -12.77 6.05
C LYS A 149 -8.19 -13.00 4.78
N GLU A 150 -7.16 -13.83 4.89
CA GLU A 150 -6.30 -14.19 3.77
C GLU A 150 -7.06 -14.92 2.66
N ALA A 151 -7.94 -15.87 3.03
CA ALA A 151 -8.79 -16.58 2.08
C ALA A 151 -9.78 -15.64 1.37
N ILE A 152 -10.41 -14.71 2.09
CA ILE A 152 -11.33 -13.70 1.51
C ILE A 152 -10.55 -12.82 0.54
N SER A 153 -9.40 -12.29 0.95
CA SER A 153 -8.56 -11.43 0.11
C SER A 153 -8.10 -12.14 -1.18
N ALA A 154 -7.70 -13.41 -1.08
CA ALA A 154 -7.32 -14.20 -2.24
C ALA A 154 -8.48 -14.38 -3.23
N LEU A 155 -9.68 -14.64 -2.74
CA LEU A 155 -10.87 -14.80 -3.58
C LEU A 155 -11.31 -13.48 -4.22
N GLU A 156 -11.12 -12.34 -3.54
CA GLU A 156 -11.36 -11.01 -4.12
C GLU A 156 -10.39 -10.71 -5.27
N VAL A 157 -9.12 -11.07 -5.12
CA VAL A 157 -8.11 -10.97 -6.20
C VAL A 157 -8.49 -11.83 -7.40
N LEU A 158 -9.16 -12.99 -7.17
CA LEU A 158 -9.69 -13.85 -8.23
C LEU A 158 -11.00 -13.32 -8.85
N GLY A 159 -11.53 -12.17 -8.38
CA GLY A 159 -12.67 -11.48 -8.99
C GLY A 159 -14.02 -11.71 -8.32
N TYR A 160 -14.06 -12.39 -7.19
CA TYR A 160 -15.31 -12.59 -6.44
C TYR A 160 -15.63 -11.39 -5.53
N SER A 161 -16.92 -11.10 -5.31
CA SER A 161 -17.30 -9.99 -4.46
C SER A 161 -17.08 -10.30 -2.96
N ASN A 162 -16.64 -9.30 -2.18
CA ASN A 162 -16.43 -9.45 -0.73
C ASN A 162 -17.66 -10.05 -0.01
N LYS A 163 -18.85 -9.63 -0.37
CA LYS A 163 -20.10 -10.12 0.24
C LYS A 163 -20.31 -11.63 0.04
N GLN A 164 -19.98 -12.15 -1.14
CA GLN A 164 -20.10 -13.59 -1.45
C GLN A 164 -18.99 -14.37 -0.75
N THR A 165 -17.75 -13.93 -0.90
CA THR A 165 -16.56 -14.59 -0.33
C THR A 165 -16.62 -14.66 1.19
N SER A 166 -16.93 -13.55 1.86
CA SER A 166 -17.06 -13.51 3.33
C SER A 166 -18.10 -14.49 3.86
N LYS A 167 -19.26 -14.60 3.20
CA LYS A 167 -20.32 -15.53 3.61
C LYS A 167 -19.88 -16.98 3.49
N VAL A 168 -19.31 -17.34 2.34
CA VAL A 168 -18.90 -18.73 2.04
C VAL A 168 -17.70 -19.15 2.88
N VAL A 169 -16.68 -18.31 2.98
CA VAL A 169 -15.47 -18.59 3.76
C VAL A 169 -15.78 -18.76 5.24
N ASN A 170 -16.55 -17.85 5.85
CA ASN A 170 -16.96 -17.98 7.25
C ASN A 170 -17.81 -19.24 7.50
N GLN A 171 -18.69 -19.60 6.59
CA GLN A 171 -19.47 -20.83 6.70
C GLN A 171 -18.59 -22.08 6.70
N ILE A 172 -17.59 -22.15 5.81
CA ILE A 172 -16.68 -23.30 5.73
C ILE A 172 -15.78 -23.35 6.95
N PHE A 173 -15.24 -22.19 7.37
CA PHE A 173 -14.35 -22.09 8.53
C PHE A 173 -15.05 -22.54 9.82
N ASN A 174 -16.29 -22.10 10.05
CA ASN A 174 -17.08 -22.51 11.23
C ASN A 174 -17.39 -24.01 11.26
N GLN A 175 -17.46 -24.66 10.10
CA GLN A 175 -17.66 -26.12 9.98
C GLN A 175 -16.37 -26.92 10.14
N ASN A 176 -15.20 -26.29 9.98
CA ASN A 176 -13.88 -26.94 9.95
C ASN A 176 -12.86 -26.08 10.68
N LEU A 177 -12.94 -26.04 12.01
CA LEU A 177 -11.98 -25.30 12.85
C LEU A 177 -10.56 -25.83 12.63
N GLY A 178 -9.62 -24.94 12.32
CA GLY A 178 -8.22 -25.28 12.06
C GLY A 178 -7.89 -25.65 10.60
N ILE A 179 -8.82 -25.45 9.67
CA ILE A 179 -8.57 -25.63 8.23
C ILE A 179 -7.48 -24.62 7.77
N ASP A 180 -6.54 -25.09 6.99
CA ASP A 180 -5.51 -24.24 6.37
C ASP A 180 -6.09 -23.36 5.26
N VAL A 181 -5.38 -22.25 4.95
CA VAL A 181 -5.83 -21.23 3.99
C VAL A 181 -6.06 -21.81 2.61
N GLU A 182 -5.18 -22.68 2.14
CA GLU A 182 -5.26 -23.28 0.79
C GLU A 182 -6.52 -24.14 0.65
N SER A 183 -6.78 -25.02 1.62
CA SER A 183 -7.97 -25.86 1.67
C SER A 183 -9.25 -25.04 1.80
N LEU A 184 -9.19 -23.93 2.58
CA LEU A 184 -10.32 -23.01 2.73
C LEU A 184 -10.67 -22.33 1.41
N ILE A 185 -9.67 -21.82 0.67
CA ILE A 185 -9.84 -21.22 -0.66
C ILE A 185 -10.40 -22.23 -1.64
N LYS A 186 -9.81 -23.44 -1.73
CA LYS A 186 -10.28 -24.50 -2.65
C LYS A 186 -11.74 -24.88 -2.41
N ARG A 187 -12.13 -25.04 -1.13
CA ARG A 187 -13.52 -25.34 -0.78
C ARG A 187 -14.47 -24.19 -1.06
N ALA A 188 -14.01 -22.95 -0.87
CA ALA A 188 -14.82 -21.78 -1.18
C ALA A 188 -15.04 -21.62 -2.69
N LEU A 189 -14.00 -21.82 -3.51
CA LEU A 189 -14.11 -21.80 -4.98
C LEU A 189 -15.14 -22.83 -5.52
N ASN A 190 -15.25 -23.99 -4.87
CA ASN A 190 -16.22 -25.01 -5.28
C ASN A 190 -17.68 -24.66 -4.88
N LYS A 191 -17.88 -23.63 -4.03
CA LYS A 191 -19.20 -23.19 -3.56
C LYS A 191 -19.64 -21.82 -4.09
N LEU A 192 -18.70 -21.07 -4.70
CA LEU A 192 -18.93 -19.75 -5.30
C LEU A 192 -19.34 -19.88 -6.76
#